data_4fa45804f069764cb5ccbc1c63e14533
#
_entry.id   4fa45804f069764cb5ccbc1c63e14533
#
_cell.length_a   1.000
_cell.length_b   1.000
_cell.length_c   1.000
_cell.angle_alpha   90.00
_cell.angle_beta   90.00
_cell.angle_gamma   90.00
#
_symmetry.space_group_name_H-M   'P 1'
#
loop_
_entity.id
_entity.type
_entity.pdbx_description
1 polymer ?
#
loop_
_entity_poly.entity_id
_entity_poly.type
_entity_poly.pdbx_seq_one_letter_code
_entity_poly.pdbx_strand_id
1 'polypeptide(L)'
;MLSYLSHYRGRLFVLRIADDLLGAPLFPMLIKDIVLLQRMGIRIVLVPGARHAIDAALGDASRGAAAGAAPPAGIGERRVTADADMETVIAASTRVANEILALLTESGARAVAGNWVRARTAGVVDGVDYQRTGRVERVDAKLLSALLETDAIPIISNIGWNAVGKSYNISSLELAVAAAQAMRAAKLFLVGTAAGVAAVPGTGSELASRADGFYSSIDYRAAERLLQRYRDRFDANHAALVDAAVSACAAGVDRVHVVDGRRDGILIDEIFSADGAGTMFYGDQYIHVVAAGATHVPEIMRLLQPQVDAGLLVPRTAGEVADRLGDYYVYQVDDTVQGCAALRLLDGDTAEIESLVVSESYRGGGTGARLVSFLLGEARRRGARRVVALTTQSADFFMEQGFVETTPDILPGGRAYDRARNSRVLLSDL
;
A
#
# COMPACT_ATOMS: atom_id res chain seq x y z
N MET A 1 -5.37 -17.70 6.20
CA MET A 1 -4.19 -17.86 5.33
C MET A 1 -4.54 -18.47 3.97
N LEU A 2 -5.21 -19.63 3.85
CA LEU A 2 -5.50 -20.27 2.54
C LEU A 2 -6.41 -19.46 1.60
N SER A 3 -7.40 -18.74 2.09
CA SER A 3 -8.28 -17.85 1.28
C SER A 3 -7.54 -16.63 0.74
N TYR A 4 -6.55 -16.14 1.47
CA TYR A 4 -5.71 -15.00 1.06
C TYR A 4 -4.72 -15.39 -0.04
N LEU A 5 -4.24 -16.64 -0.03
CA LEU A 5 -3.30 -17.17 -1.03
C LEU A 5 -3.94 -17.27 -2.42
N SER A 6 -5.21 -17.66 -2.50
CA SER A 6 -5.92 -17.76 -3.78
C SER A 6 -6.08 -16.39 -4.48
N HIS A 7 -6.12 -15.31 -3.70
CA HIS A 7 -6.29 -13.95 -4.22
C HIS A 7 -5.04 -13.44 -4.97
N TYR A 8 -3.83 -13.82 -4.53
CA TYR A 8 -2.58 -13.35 -5.15
C TYR A 8 -1.98 -14.31 -6.17
N ARG A 9 -2.56 -15.49 -6.36
CA ARG A 9 -2.07 -16.44 -7.35
C ARG A 9 -2.16 -15.85 -8.75
N GLY A 10 -1.05 -15.89 -9.48
CA GLY A 10 -0.91 -15.30 -10.82
C GLY A 10 -0.75 -13.77 -10.84
N ARG A 11 -0.86 -13.10 -9.70
CA ARG A 11 -0.61 -11.65 -9.62
C ARG A 11 0.89 -11.36 -9.68
N LEU A 12 1.22 -10.21 -10.25
CA LEU A 12 2.60 -9.75 -10.38
C LEU A 12 2.98 -8.81 -9.24
N PHE A 13 4.09 -9.11 -8.58
CA PHE A 13 4.75 -8.23 -7.62
C PHE A 13 6.11 -7.79 -8.17
N VAL A 14 6.40 -6.51 -8.08
CA VAL A 14 7.73 -5.96 -8.34
C VAL A 14 8.39 -5.65 -7.00
N LEU A 15 9.60 -6.15 -6.78
CA LEU A 15 10.36 -5.92 -5.56
C LEU A 15 11.64 -5.14 -5.89
N ARG A 16 11.71 -3.89 -5.43
CA ARG A 16 12.96 -3.15 -5.40
C ARG A 16 13.70 -3.51 -4.12
N ILE A 17 14.93 -3.99 -4.25
CA ILE A 17 15.79 -4.37 -3.12
C ILE A 17 16.95 -3.38 -3.05
N ALA A 18 17.09 -2.68 -1.91
CA ALA A 18 18.22 -1.80 -1.68
C ALA A 18 19.51 -2.63 -1.48
N ASP A 19 20.62 -2.19 -2.06
CA ASP A 19 21.87 -2.95 -2.02
C ASP A 19 22.61 -2.87 -0.67
N ASP A 20 22.18 -1.99 0.23
CA ASP A 20 22.61 -1.97 1.63
C ASP A 20 22.15 -3.21 2.43
N LEU A 21 21.21 -3.96 1.89
CA LEU A 21 20.74 -5.21 2.47
C LEU A 21 21.61 -6.43 2.14
N LEU A 22 22.41 -6.40 1.05
CA LEU A 22 23.16 -7.58 0.59
C LEU A 22 24.09 -8.15 1.65
N GLY A 23 24.73 -7.28 2.45
CA GLY A 23 25.58 -7.69 3.58
C GLY A 23 24.84 -7.95 4.89
N ALA A 24 23.51 -7.80 4.93
CA ALA A 24 22.75 -8.00 6.16
C ALA A 24 22.63 -9.51 6.50
N PRO A 25 22.75 -9.90 7.78
CA PRO A 25 22.72 -11.33 8.18
C PRO A 25 21.43 -12.08 7.75
N LEU A 26 20.31 -11.37 7.66
CA LEU A 26 19.01 -11.95 7.29
C LEU A 26 18.68 -11.82 5.79
N PHE A 27 19.58 -11.27 4.97
CA PHE A 27 19.35 -11.16 3.54
C PHE A 27 19.05 -12.50 2.84
N PRO A 28 19.75 -13.62 3.16
CA PRO A 28 19.40 -14.94 2.62
C PRO A 28 17.98 -15.40 3.00
N MET A 29 17.43 -14.98 4.17
CA MET A 29 16.05 -15.28 4.55
C MET A 29 15.06 -14.47 3.72
N LEU A 30 15.33 -13.20 3.46
CA LEU A 30 14.53 -12.39 2.53
C LEU A 30 14.42 -13.04 1.13
N ILE A 31 15.54 -13.60 0.63
CA ILE A 31 15.53 -14.34 -0.65
C ILE A 31 14.66 -15.60 -0.56
N LYS A 32 14.67 -16.32 0.57
CA LYS A 32 13.79 -17.48 0.79
C LYS A 32 12.31 -17.08 0.83
N ASP A 33 11.97 -15.93 1.43
CA ASP A 33 10.61 -15.38 1.41
C ASP A 33 10.15 -15.12 -0.04
N ILE A 34 11.02 -14.52 -0.85
CA ILE A 34 10.76 -14.26 -2.28
C ILE A 34 10.48 -15.57 -3.03
N VAL A 35 11.31 -16.60 -2.81
CA VAL A 35 11.13 -17.91 -3.44
C VAL A 35 9.86 -18.59 -2.94
N LEU A 36 9.53 -18.45 -1.66
CA LEU A 36 8.29 -18.98 -1.09
C LEU A 36 7.07 -18.32 -1.76
N LEU A 37 7.04 -17.00 -1.88
CA LEU A 37 5.98 -16.28 -2.58
C LEU A 37 5.82 -16.75 -4.03
N GLN A 38 6.94 -16.95 -4.76
CA GLN A 38 6.90 -17.50 -6.12
C GLN A 38 6.29 -18.90 -6.16
N ARG A 39 6.70 -19.80 -5.24
CA ARG A 39 6.14 -21.17 -5.12
C ARG A 39 4.64 -21.17 -4.79
N MET A 40 4.15 -20.13 -4.13
CA MET A 40 2.73 -19.91 -3.88
C MET A 40 1.96 -19.43 -5.12
N GLY A 41 2.65 -19.24 -6.25
CA GLY A 41 2.09 -18.84 -7.53
C GLY A 41 2.05 -17.34 -7.77
N ILE A 42 2.77 -16.55 -6.99
CA ILE A 42 2.94 -15.11 -7.23
C ILE A 42 4.06 -14.92 -8.25
N ARG A 43 3.82 -14.11 -9.26
CA ARG A 43 4.83 -13.73 -10.26
C ARG A 43 5.70 -12.62 -9.69
N ILE A 44 7.02 -12.74 -9.80
CA ILE A 44 7.96 -11.82 -9.17
C ILE A 44 8.95 -11.26 -10.17
N VAL A 45 9.17 -9.94 -10.14
CA VAL A 45 10.24 -9.23 -10.82
C VAL A 45 11.10 -8.54 -9.77
N LEU A 46 12.42 -8.70 -9.83
CA LEU A 46 13.37 -8.07 -8.92
C LEU A 46 14.08 -6.89 -9.58
N VAL A 47 14.22 -5.80 -8.82
CA VAL A 47 14.94 -4.58 -9.22
C VAL A 47 15.96 -4.24 -8.13
N PRO A 48 17.17 -4.82 -8.16
CA PRO A 48 18.19 -4.50 -7.17
C PRO A 48 18.75 -3.10 -7.36
N GLY A 49 19.00 -2.40 -6.26
CA GLY A 49 19.85 -1.23 -6.20
C GLY A 49 21.33 -1.65 -6.33
N ALA A 50 22.18 -0.71 -6.73
CA ALA A 50 23.61 -0.92 -6.76
C ALA A 50 24.39 0.34 -6.31
N ARG A 51 23.72 1.24 -5.57
CA ARG A 51 24.31 2.54 -5.20
C ARG A 51 25.56 2.38 -4.32
N HIS A 52 25.45 1.61 -3.24
CA HIS A 52 26.56 1.38 -2.32
C HIS A 52 27.70 0.60 -3.00
N ALA A 53 27.35 -0.40 -3.81
CA ALA A 53 28.33 -1.17 -4.56
C ALA A 53 29.11 -0.30 -5.57
N ILE A 54 28.41 0.62 -6.25
CA ILE A 54 29.01 1.59 -7.17
C ILE A 54 29.87 2.59 -6.40
N ASP A 55 29.38 3.14 -5.27
CA ASP A 55 30.11 4.09 -4.42
C ASP A 55 31.41 3.49 -3.90
N ALA A 56 31.36 2.24 -3.45
CA ALA A 56 32.54 1.51 -2.98
C ALA A 56 33.53 1.26 -4.12
N ALA A 57 33.05 0.93 -5.34
CA ALA A 57 33.93 0.65 -6.48
C ALA A 57 34.58 1.92 -7.04
N LEU A 58 33.92 3.07 -7.00
CA LEU A 58 34.44 4.35 -7.47
C LEU A 58 35.29 5.10 -6.41
N GLY A 59 35.20 4.65 -5.14
CA GLY A 59 35.84 5.33 -4.02
C GLY A 59 35.17 6.66 -3.64
N ASP A 60 35.67 7.28 -2.56
CA ASP A 60 35.06 8.53 -2.03
C ASP A 60 35.28 9.78 -2.92
N ALA A 61 36.19 9.70 -3.90
CA ALA A 61 36.54 10.84 -4.76
C ALA A 61 35.40 11.32 -5.64
N SER A 62 34.44 10.43 -5.99
CA SER A 62 33.27 10.78 -6.81
C SER A 62 32.15 11.45 -6.05
N ARG A 63 32.16 11.39 -4.71
CA ARG A 63 31.15 12.05 -3.84
C ARG A 63 31.30 13.57 -3.81
N GLY A 64 32.49 14.08 -3.98
CA GLY A 64 32.78 15.52 -3.81
C GLY A 64 32.26 16.43 -4.91
N ALA A 65 32.03 15.93 -6.12
CA ALA A 65 31.63 16.74 -7.27
C ALA A 65 30.13 17.01 -7.35
N ALA A 66 29.30 16.19 -6.72
CA ALA A 66 27.83 16.30 -6.81
C ALA A 66 27.17 16.87 -5.54
N ALA A 67 27.95 17.13 -4.47
CA ALA A 67 27.43 17.52 -3.16
C ALA A 67 26.80 18.93 -3.09
N GLY A 68 26.85 19.70 -4.17
CA GLY A 68 26.35 21.10 -4.19
C GLY A 68 25.07 21.32 -4.98
N ALA A 69 24.61 20.38 -5.77
CA ALA A 69 23.37 20.55 -6.54
C ALA A 69 22.21 19.86 -5.82
N ALA A 70 21.21 20.62 -5.41
CA ALA A 70 19.94 20.04 -4.96
C ALA A 70 19.40 19.07 -6.03
N PRO A 71 18.95 17.86 -5.68
CA PRO A 71 18.42 16.94 -6.68
C PRO A 71 17.24 17.59 -7.37
N PRO A 72 17.16 17.53 -8.72
CA PRO A 72 16.00 18.02 -9.44
C PRO A 72 14.75 17.29 -8.95
N ALA A 73 13.60 17.98 -8.93
CA ALA A 73 12.31 17.40 -8.60
C ALA A 73 12.08 16.11 -9.44
N GLY A 74 12.22 14.96 -8.81
CA GLY A 74 12.15 13.64 -9.46
C GLY A 74 12.54 12.54 -8.51
N ILE A 75 12.23 11.30 -8.86
CA ILE A 75 12.41 10.11 -8.04
C ILE A 75 13.90 9.93 -7.66
N GLY A 76 14.23 10.16 -6.40
CA GLY A 76 15.51 9.86 -5.79
C GLY A 76 16.66 10.82 -6.12
N GLU A 77 17.70 10.80 -5.28
CA GLU A 77 18.98 11.46 -5.59
C GLU A 77 19.64 10.76 -6.78
N ARG A 78 19.73 11.44 -7.90
CA ARG A 78 20.45 10.94 -9.07
C ARG A 78 21.92 11.25 -8.93
N ARG A 79 22.76 10.23 -9.13
CA ARG A 79 24.20 10.40 -9.26
C ARG A 79 24.52 10.98 -10.64
N VAL A 80 25.45 11.92 -10.73
CA VAL A 80 26.15 12.22 -11.99
C VAL A 80 27.12 11.08 -12.29
N THR A 81 26.93 10.39 -13.42
CA THR A 81 27.77 9.28 -13.83
C THR A 81 28.62 9.71 -15.03
N ALA A 82 29.93 9.85 -14.85
CA ALA A 82 30.83 10.22 -15.94
C ALA A 82 30.98 9.08 -16.96
N ASP A 83 31.40 9.42 -18.19
CA ASP A 83 31.68 8.41 -19.23
C ASP A 83 32.79 7.45 -18.76
N ALA A 84 33.83 7.95 -18.08
CA ALA A 84 34.95 7.16 -17.55
C ALA A 84 34.56 6.17 -16.45
N ASP A 85 33.46 6.47 -15.69
CA ASP A 85 33.01 5.65 -14.57
C ASP A 85 32.11 4.47 -15.03
N MET A 86 31.66 4.51 -16.26
CA MET A 86 30.56 3.64 -16.70
C MET A 86 30.92 2.15 -16.71
N GLU A 87 32.19 1.82 -17.02
CA GLU A 87 32.68 0.43 -16.95
C GLU A 87 32.61 -0.11 -15.50
N THR A 88 33.10 0.67 -14.54
CA THR A 88 33.04 0.35 -13.11
C THR A 88 31.57 0.23 -12.61
N VAL A 89 30.70 1.12 -13.07
CA VAL A 89 29.26 1.10 -12.74
C VAL A 89 28.60 -0.18 -13.26
N ILE A 90 28.88 -0.58 -14.51
CA ILE A 90 28.36 -1.83 -15.09
C ILE A 90 28.88 -3.03 -14.30
N ALA A 91 30.17 -3.08 -13.99
CA ALA A 91 30.77 -4.19 -13.25
C ALA A 91 30.16 -4.33 -11.85
N ALA A 92 30.00 -3.23 -11.11
CA ALA A 92 29.39 -3.22 -9.78
C ALA A 92 27.92 -3.67 -9.83
N SER A 93 27.15 -3.15 -10.78
CA SER A 93 25.75 -3.50 -10.99
C SER A 93 25.56 -4.98 -11.36
N THR A 94 26.44 -5.51 -12.21
CA THR A 94 26.42 -6.92 -12.61
C THR A 94 26.77 -7.83 -11.43
N ARG A 95 27.72 -7.44 -10.58
CA ARG A 95 28.06 -8.19 -9.38
C ARG A 95 26.87 -8.30 -8.43
N VAL A 96 26.17 -7.19 -8.16
CA VAL A 96 24.96 -7.20 -7.32
C VAL A 96 23.89 -8.14 -7.89
N ALA A 97 23.63 -8.06 -9.19
CA ALA A 97 22.64 -8.94 -9.83
C ALA A 97 23.02 -10.42 -9.73
N ASN A 98 24.33 -10.74 -9.87
CA ASN A 98 24.85 -12.10 -9.77
C ASN A 98 24.81 -12.63 -8.34
N GLU A 99 25.05 -11.82 -7.31
CA GLU A 99 24.93 -12.22 -5.91
C GLU A 99 23.47 -12.64 -5.59
N ILE A 100 22.50 -11.85 -6.04
CA ILE A 100 21.08 -12.18 -5.88
C ILE A 100 20.71 -13.44 -6.69
N LEU A 101 21.20 -13.56 -7.92
CA LEU A 101 20.99 -14.73 -8.77
C LEU A 101 21.53 -16.00 -8.11
N ALA A 102 22.71 -15.94 -7.48
CA ALA A 102 23.29 -17.07 -6.77
C ALA A 102 22.41 -17.53 -5.60
N LEU A 103 21.93 -16.59 -4.76
CA LEU A 103 21.07 -16.89 -3.62
C LEU A 103 19.70 -17.44 -4.05
N LEU A 104 19.11 -16.93 -5.14
CA LEU A 104 17.89 -17.46 -5.72
C LEU A 104 18.08 -18.89 -6.22
N THR A 105 19.21 -19.17 -6.88
CA THR A 105 19.59 -20.50 -7.37
C THR A 105 19.80 -21.48 -6.23
N GLU A 106 20.50 -21.06 -5.17
CA GLU A 106 20.67 -21.86 -3.92
C GLU A 106 19.32 -22.19 -3.28
N SER A 107 18.37 -21.27 -3.33
CA SER A 107 17.00 -21.45 -2.82
C SER A 107 16.10 -22.26 -3.77
N GLY A 108 16.63 -22.70 -4.91
CA GLY A 108 15.94 -23.56 -5.89
C GLY A 108 15.00 -22.80 -6.84
N ALA A 109 15.17 -21.48 -7.00
CA ALA A 109 14.45 -20.70 -8.00
C ALA A 109 15.30 -20.53 -9.26
N ARG A 110 14.64 -20.35 -10.41
CA ARG A 110 15.28 -19.94 -11.65
C ARG A 110 15.21 -18.42 -11.76
N ALA A 111 16.33 -17.78 -12.02
CA ALA A 111 16.39 -16.35 -12.22
C ALA A 111 17.17 -15.98 -13.50
N VAL A 112 16.82 -14.87 -14.10
CA VAL A 112 17.44 -14.40 -15.34
C VAL A 112 17.69 -12.89 -15.25
N ALA A 113 18.94 -12.48 -15.35
CA ALA A 113 19.31 -11.09 -15.54
C ALA A 113 19.50 -10.79 -17.04
N GLY A 114 19.05 -9.61 -17.49
CA GLY A 114 19.12 -9.31 -18.92
C GLY A 114 18.88 -7.84 -19.27
N ASN A 115 18.78 -7.58 -20.56
CA ASN A 115 18.56 -6.26 -21.13
C ASN A 115 17.05 -6.00 -21.33
N TRP A 116 16.40 -5.53 -20.27
CA TRP A 116 14.96 -5.31 -20.22
C TRP A 116 14.55 -3.85 -20.42
N VAL A 117 15.54 -2.92 -20.42
CA VAL A 117 15.26 -1.50 -20.30
C VAL A 117 15.90 -0.70 -21.41
N ARG A 118 15.06 0.01 -22.15
CA ARG A 118 15.49 1.08 -23.03
C ARG A 118 15.63 2.36 -22.20
N ALA A 119 16.79 3.02 -22.33
CA ALA A 119 17.13 4.21 -21.57
C ALA A 119 17.42 5.40 -22.50
N ARG A 120 17.22 6.58 -21.96
CA ARG A 120 17.66 7.85 -22.56
C ARG A 120 18.49 8.62 -21.55
N THR A 121 19.30 9.57 -22.01
CA THR A 121 20.06 10.46 -21.12
C THR A 121 19.15 11.28 -20.23
N ALA A 122 19.55 11.54 -18.99
CA ALA A 122 18.92 12.55 -18.15
C ALA A 122 19.14 13.98 -18.68
N GLY A 123 20.22 14.18 -19.43
CA GLY A 123 20.60 15.47 -20.02
C GLY A 123 21.11 16.46 -18.99
N VAL A 124 20.94 17.76 -19.30
CA VAL A 124 21.27 18.85 -18.40
C VAL A 124 20.01 19.21 -17.59
N VAL A 125 20.12 19.16 -16.26
CA VAL A 125 19.05 19.54 -15.33
C VAL A 125 19.63 20.54 -14.33
N ASP A 126 18.99 21.68 -14.17
CA ASP A 126 19.42 22.77 -13.28
C ASP A 126 20.90 23.18 -13.50
N GLY A 127 21.35 23.19 -14.77
CA GLY A 127 22.71 23.55 -15.17
C GLY A 127 23.76 22.45 -14.97
N VAL A 128 23.40 21.27 -14.45
CA VAL A 128 24.29 20.13 -14.27
C VAL A 128 24.08 19.12 -15.40
N ASP A 129 25.15 18.77 -16.13
CA ASP A 129 25.12 17.69 -17.11
C ASP A 129 25.27 16.35 -16.41
N TYR A 130 24.22 15.53 -16.50
CA TYR A 130 24.18 14.20 -15.89
C TYR A 130 24.89 13.11 -16.71
N GLN A 131 25.44 13.43 -17.88
CA GLN A 131 26.26 12.59 -18.76
C GLN A 131 25.66 11.18 -19.01
N ARG A 132 26.19 10.15 -18.33
CA ARG A 132 25.77 8.73 -18.45
C ARG A 132 24.70 8.34 -17.44
N THR A 133 24.18 9.28 -16.68
CA THR A 133 22.97 9.07 -15.89
C THR A 133 21.77 9.06 -16.81
N GLY A 134 20.97 8.03 -16.71
CA GLY A 134 19.83 7.79 -17.57
C GLY A 134 18.47 7.94 -16.88
N ARG A 135 17.46 7.98 -17.71
CA ARG A 135 16.04 7.80 -17.36
C ARG A 135 15.49 6.61 -18.11
N VAL A 136 14.48 5.96 -17.53
CA VAL A 136 13.74 4.92 -18.23
C VAL A 136 12.97 5.54 -19.40
N GLU A 137 13.19 5.04 -20.60
CA GLU A 137 12.39 5.35 -21.78
C GLU A 137 11.28 4.32 -21.94
N ARG A 138 11.60 3.04 -21.81
CA ARG A 138 10.66 1.93 -21.94
C ARG A 138 11.18 0.68 -21.26
N VAL A 139 10.28 -0.05 -20.59
CA VAL A 139 10.52 -1.41 -20.10
C VAL A 139 9.92 -2.40 -21.11
N ASP A 140 10.63 -3.47 -21.42
CA ASP A 140 10.14 -4.53 -22.29
C ASP A 140 9.20 -5.49 -21.55
N ALA A 141 8.01 -4.99 -21.26
CA ALA A 141 6.99 -5.75 -20.52
C ALA A 141 6.58 -7.06 -21.22
N LYS A 142 6.63 -7.10 -22.56
CA LYS A 142 6.28 -8.30 -23.31
C LYS A 142 7.29 -9.43 -23.08
N LEU A 143 8.58 -9.10 -23.14
CA LEU A 143 9.65 -10.07 -22.93
C LEU A 143 9.68 -10.54 -21.47
N LEU A 144 9.53 -9.62 -20.52
CA LEU A 144 9.44 -9.95 -19.09
C LEU A 144 8.23 -10.85 -18.79
N SER A 145 7.07 -10.56 -19.37
CA SER A 145 5.88 -11.41 -19.20
C SER A 145 6.08 -12.82 -19.76
N ALA A 146 6.70 -12.94 -20.93
CA ALA A 146 7.03 -14.26 -21.51
C ALA A 146 7.97 -15.07 -20.61
N LEU A 147 8.94 -14.40 -19.95
CA LEU A 147 9.85 -15.05 -19.02
C LEU A 147 9.13 -15.51 -17.74
N LEU A 148 8.21 -14.72 -17.22
CA LEU A 148 7.41 -15.08 -16.04
C LEU A 148 6.51 -16.30 -16.29
N GLU A 149 6.09 -16.57 -17.54
CA GLU A 149 5.35 -17.80 -17.92
C GLU A 149 6.22 -19.07 -17.80
N THR A 150 7.53 -18.94 -17.70
CA THR A 150 8.47 -20.07 -17.50
C THR A 150 8.82 -20.29 -16.03
N ASP A 151 8.10 -19.67 -15.10
CA ASP A 151 8.40 -19.65 -13.65
C ASP A 151 9.81 -19.14 -13.33
N ALA A 152 10.40 -18.30 -14.17
CA ALA A 152 11.68 -17.65 -13.89
C ALA A 152 11.44 -16.27 -13.25
N ILE A 153 12.34 -15.85 -12.37
CA ILE A 153 12.36 -14.52 -11.75
C ILE A 153 13.26 -13.59 -12.58
N PRO A 154 12.70 -12.61 -13.32
CA PRO A 154 13.51 -11.60 -13.98
C PRO A 154 14.21 -10.69 -12.97
N ILE A 155 15.51 -10.41 -13.21
CA ILE A 155 16.28 -9.42 -12.46
C ILE A 155 16.57 -8.26 -13.40
N ILE A 156 16.07 -7.06 -13.05
CA ILE A 156 16.27 -5.83 -13.82
C ILE A 156 17.36 -5.01 -13.12
N SER A 157 18.60 -5.05 -13.64
CA SER A 157 19.69 -4.23 -13.12
C SER A 157 19.46 -2.74 -13.42
N ASN A 158 20.17 -1.88 -12.70
CA ASN A 158 20.11 -0.43 -12.87
C ASN A 158 20.84 0.08 -14.14
N ILE A 159 21.16 -0.79 -15.09
CA ILE A 159 21.75 -0.44 -16.39
C ILE A 159 20.70 -0.54 -17.50
N GLY A 160 20.54 0.55 -18.24
CA GLY A 160 19.72 0.57 -19.45
C GLY A 160 20.53 1.00 -20.67
N TRP A 161 20.04 0.68 -21.87
CA TRP A 161 20.70 0.99 -23.13
C TRP A 161 19.79 1.82 -24.04
N ASN A 162 20.38 2.77 -24.77
CA ASN A 162 19.64 3.47 -25.82
C ASN A 162 19.62 2.67 -27.14
N ALA A 163 19.03 3.25 -28.17
CA ALA A 163 18.86 2.59 -29.48
C ALA A 163 20.19 2.28 -30.20
N VAL A 164 21.27 3.00 -29.86
CA VAL A 164 22.62 2.79 -30.46
C VAL A 164 23.54 1.99 -29.56
N GLY A 165 23.03 1.35 -28.51
CA GLY A 165 23.80 0.50 -27.60
C GLY A 165 24.61 1.25 -26.54
N LYS A 166 24.41 2.57 -26.38
CA LYS A 166 25.04 3.34 -25.32
C LYS A 166 24.33 3.04 -23.97
N SER A 167 25.11 2.65 -22.95
CA SER A 167 24.61 2.29 -21.61
C SER A 167 24.46 3.53 -20.71
N TYR A 168 23.51 3.45 -19.79
CA TYR A 168 23.20 4.48 -18.79
C TYR A 168 22.95 3.87 -17.43
N ASN A 169 23.38 4.57 -16.38
CA ASN A 169 23.08 4.27 -14.99
C ASN A 169 21.72 4.89 -14.63
N ILE A 170 20.78 4.08 -14.17
CA ILE A 170 19.40 4.49 -13.87
C ILE A 170 19.12 4.29 -12.37
N SER A 171 18.33 5.16 -11.76
CA SER A 171 17.85 4.97 -10.39
C SER A 171 17.02 3.69 -10.28
N SER A 172 17.34 2.83 -9.32
CA SER A 172 16.57 1.61 -9.06
C SER A 172 15.14 1.90 -8.59
N LEU A 173 14.89 3.03 -7.94
CA LEU A 173 13.52 3.48 -7.59
C LEU A 173 12.72 3.84 -8.85
N GLU A 174 13.30 4.68 -9.74
CA GLU A 174 12.66 5.03 -11.02
C GLU A 174 12.38 3.77 -11.85
N LEU A 175 13.34 2.85 -11.88
CA LEU A 175 13.25 1.61 -12.62
C LEU A 175 12.15 0.68 -12.09
N ALA A 176 12.05 0.56 -10.75
CA ALA A 176 11.02 -0.25 -10.12
C ALA A 176 9.60 0.30 -10.36
N VAL A 177 9.44 1.62 -10.27
CA VAL A 177 8.17 2.30 -10.60
C VAL A 177 7.81 2.07 -12.08
N ALA A 178 8.77 2.26 -13.00
CA ALA A 178 8.55 2.07 -14.43
C ALA A 178 8.22 0.62 -14.76
N ALA A 179 8.90 -0.36 -14.14
CA ALA A 179 8.62 -1.78 -14.32
C ALA A 179 7.22 -2.14 -13.77
N ALA A 180 6.89 -1.69 -12.56
CA ALA A 180 5.59 -1.94 -11.96
C ALA A 180 4.44 -1.37 -12.80
N GLN A 181 4.59 -0.15 -13.30
CA GLN A 181 3.63 0.50 -14.18
C GLN A 181 3.49 -0.23 -15.52
N ALA A 182 4.62 -0.49 -16.22
CA ALA A 182 4.60 -1.09 -17.56
C ALA A 182 4.00 -2.50 -17.56
N MET A 183 4.21 -3.25 -16.47
CA MET A 183 3.73 -4.61 -16.30
C MET A 183 2.40 -4.71 -15.53
N ARG A 184 1.82 -3.57 -15.12
CA ARG A 184 0.57 -3.52 -14.32
C ARG A 184 0.69 -4.38 -13.06
N ALA A 185 1.75 -4.18 -12.30
CA ALA A 185 1.97 -4.93 -11.08
C ALA A 185 0.87 -4.66 -10.05
N ALA A 186 0.39 -5.71 -9.40
CA ALA A 186 -0.56 -5.59 -8.30
C ALA A 186 0.08 -4.95 -7.06
N LYS A 187 1.38 -5.22 -6.85
CA LYS A 187 2.13 -4.64 -5.72
C LYS A 187 3.54 -4.25 -6.15
N LEU A 188 4.02 -3.13 -5.60
CA LEU A 188 5.41 -2.73 -5.61
C LEU A 188 5.95 -2.74 -4.18
N PHE A 189 7.01 -3.48 -3.91
CA PHE A 189 7.70 -3.46 -2.64
C PHE A 189 9.00 -2.65 -2.76
N LEU A 190 9.16 -1.65 -1.92
CA LEU A 190 10.38 -0.90 -1.74
C LEU A 190 11.08 -1.43 -0.49
N VAL A 191 11.87 -2.49 -0.66
CA VAL A 191 12.56 -3.20 0.41
C VAL A 191 13.91 -2.54 0.66
N GLY A 192 14.13 -2.06 1.87
CA GLY A 192 15.36 -1.38 2.27
C GLY A 192 15.56 -1.47 3.77
N THR A 193 16.26 -0.51 4.34
CA THR A 193 16.49 -0.42 5.79
C THR A 193 15.48 0.48 6.50
N ALA A 194 14.53 1.07 5.78
CA ALA A 194 13.46 1.88 6.35
C ALA A 194 12.31 0.99 6.87
N ALA A 195 11.97 1.11 8.14
CA ALA A 195 10.87 0.35 8.77
C ALA A 195 9.47 0.79 8.28
N GLY A 196 9.40 1.83 7.49
CA GLY A 196 8.18 2.46 6.99
C GLY A 196 8.38 3.97 6.85
N VAL A 197 7.28 4.70 6.77
CA VAL A 197 7.27 6.17 6.77
C VAL A 197 6.90 6.65 8.17
N ALA A 198 7.83 7.37 8.82
CA ALA A 198 7.63 7.91 10.15
C ALA A 198 6.47 8.91 10.18
N ALA A 199 5.63 8.82 11.21
CA ALA A 199 4.53 9.74 11.41
C ALA A 199 5.05 11.15 11.74
N VAL A 200 4.52 12.15 11.05
CA VAL A 200 4.86 13.55 11.28
C VAL A 200 3.98 14.09 12.41
N PRO A 201 4.53 14.56 13.53
CA PRO A 201 3.75 15.15 14.62
C PRO A 201 2.91 16.33 14.15
N GLY A 202 1.64 16.37 14.57
CA GLY A 202 0.72 17.48 14.26
C GLY A 202 -0.07 17.31 12.94
N THR A 203 -0.01 16.15 12.31
CA THR A 203 -0.80 15.88 11.09
C THR A 203 -2.28 15.53 11.34
N GLY A 204 -2.71 15.54 12.63
CA GLY A 204 -4.11 15.27 13.01
C GLY A 204 -4.51 13.79 12.90
N SER A 205 -5.77 13.50 13.16
CA SER A 205 -6.35 12.14 13.12
C SER A 205 -6.59 11.60 11.70
N GLU A 206 -6.20 12.36 10.65
CA GLU A 206 -6.45 11.95 9.26
C GLU A 206 -5.60 10.76 8.80
N LEU A 207 -4.44 10.55 9.44
CA LEU A 207 -3.53 9.46 9.11
C LEU A 207 -3.27 8.60 10.34
N ALA A 208 -3.72 7.34 10.29
CA ALA A 208 -3.49 6.41 11.39
C ALA A 208 -2.00 6.03 11.49
N SER A 209 -1.39 6.36 12.63
CA SER A 209 -0.05 5.88 12.98
C SER A 209 -0.13 4.68 13.91
N ARG A 210 0.80 3.73 13.74
CA ARG A 210 0.99 2.60 14.65
C ARG A 210 1.64 3.08 15.95
N ALA A 211 1.60 2.22 16.96
CA ALA A 211 2.22 2.50 18.27
C ALA A 211 3.74 2.72 18.19
N ASP A 212 4.39 2.17 17.15
CA ASP A 212 5.84 2.35 16.90
C ASP A 212 6.20 3.67 16.18
N GLY A 213 5.22 4.54 15.93
CA GLY A 213 5.44 5.86 15.35
C GLY A 213 5.53 5.89 13.81
N PHE A 214 5.16 4.82 13.13
CA PHE A 214 5.08 4.78 11.65
C PHE A 214 3.63 4.77 11.18
N TYR A 215 3.39 5.27 9.97
CA TYR A 215 2.09 5.07 9.33
C TYR A 215 1.95 3.62 8.88
N SER A 216 0.81 2.98 9.21
CA SER A 216 0.50 1.63 8.69
C SER A 216 0.07 1.68 7.23
N SER A 217 -0.75 2.67 6.88
CA SER A 217 -1.21 2.88 5.51
C SER A 217 -1.49 4.35 5.25
N ILE A 218 -1.24 4.80 4.01
CA ILE A 218 -1.43 6.18 3.59
C ILE A 218 -2.05 6.19 2.18
N ASP A 219 -3.14 6.94 2.00
CA ASP A 219 -3.61 7.31 0.67
C ASP A 219 -2.52 8.10 -0.07
N TYR A 220 -2.23 7.77 -1.34
CA TYR A 220 -1.10 8.37 -2.05
C TYR A 220 -1.23 9.89 -2.23
N ARG A 221 -2.46 10.43 -2.36
CA ARG A 221 -2.69 11.88 -2.46
C ARG A 221 -2.47 12.55 -1.10
N ALA A 222 -2.81 11.86 -0.01
CA ALA A 222 -2.49 12.33 1.33
C ALA A 222 -0.98 12.32 1.57
N ALA A 223 -0.28 11.28 1.09
CA ALA A 223 1.18 11.20 1.14
C ALA A 223 1.86 12.29 0.30
N GLU A 224 1.33 12.60 -0.87
CA GLU A 224 1.82 13.71 -1.71
C GLU A 224 1.69 15.06 -0.99
N ARG A 225 0.51 15.35 -0.41
CA ARG A 225 0.30 16.56 0.40
C ARG A 225 1.22 16.61 1.63
N LEU A 226 1.41 15.48 2.30
CA LEU A 226 2.31 15.34 3.44
C LEU A 226 3.74 15.70 3.04
N LEU A 227 4.23 15.13 1.95
CA LEU A 227 5.58 15.38 1.46
C LEU A 227 5.76 16.84 1.01
N GLN A 228 4.78 17.42 0.32
CA GLN A 228 4.82 18.84 -0.09
C GLN A 228 4.87 19.79 1.11
N ARG A 229 4.10 19.49 2.16
CA ARG A 229 3.99 20.38 3.33
C ARG A 229 5.14 20.23 4.33
N TYR A 230 5.72 19.02 4.45
CA TYR A 230 6.68 18.67 5.50
C TYR A 230 7.97 18.07 4.93
N ARG A 231 8.35 18.45 3.69
CA ARG A 231 9.53 17.87 3.00
C ARG A 231 10.83 18.02 3.80
N ASP A 232 10.97 19.10 4.54
CA ASP A 232 12.11 19.40 5.43
C ASP A 232 12.21 18.45 6.63
N ARG A 233 11.16 17.71 6.93
CA ARG A 233 11.13 16.69 8.00
C ARG A 233 11.50 15.29 7.54
N PHE A 234 11.62 15.08 6.25
CA PHE A 234 12.08 13.83 5.66
C PHE A 234 13.52 13.97 5.24
N ASP A 235 14.37 12.98 5.60
CA ASP A 235 15.67 12.89 4.94
C ASP A 235 15.48 12.57 3.44
N ALA A 236 16.55 12.74 2.65
CA ALA A 236 16.49 12.58 1.20
C ALA A 236 16.05 11.17 0.77
N ASN A 237 16.45 10.13 1.53
CA ASN A 237 16.10 8.76 1.21
C ASN A 237 14.61 8.47 1.47
N HIS A 238 14.09 8.88 2.64
CA HIS A 238 12.67 8.73 2.94
C HIS A 238 11.80 9.56 1.99
N ALA A 239 12.19 10.80 1.66
CA ALA A 239 11.48 11.61 0.68
C ALA A 239 11.43 10.92 -0.70
N ALA A 240 12.54 10.33 -1.14
CA ALA A 240 12.60 9.58 -2.40
C ALA A 240 11.70 8.32 -2.40
N LEU A 241 11.62 7.61 -1.28
CA LEU A 241 10.72 6.46 -1.13
C LEU A 241 9.26 6.87 -1.22
N VAL A 242 8.86 7.96 -0.55
CA VAL A 242 7.51 8.52 -0.62
C VAL A 242 7.18 9.00 -2.04
N ASP A 243 8.09 9.76 -2.69
CA ASP A 243 7.93 10.20 -4.09
C ASP A 243 7.74 9.01 -5.05
N ALA A 244 8.54 7.95 -4.87
CA ALA A 244 8.42 6.74 -5.68
C ALA A 244 7.07 6.03 -5.46
N ALA A 245 6.63 5.92 -4.21
CA ALA A 245 5.36 5.29 -3.87
C ALA A 245 4.16 6.10 -4.43
N VAL A 246 4.18 7.42 -4.25
CA VAL A 246 3.16 8.33 -4.82
C VAL A 246 3.12 8.20 -6.34
N SER A 247 4.29 8.26 -7.00
CA SER A 247 4.38 8.14 -8.47
C SER A 247 3.86 6.81 -8.98
N ALA A 248 4.16 5.71 -8.29
CA ALA A 248 3.70 4.38 -8.68
C ALA A 248 2.17 4.24 -8.52
N CYS A 249 1.60 4.69 -7.40
CA CYS A 249 0.15 4.66 -7.18
C CYS A 249 -0.58 5.57 -8.18
N ALA A 250 -0.08 6.78 -8.42
CA ALA A 250 -0.65 7.70 -9.42
C ALA A 250 -0.61 7.12 -10.85
N ALA A 251 0.38 6.26 -11.15
CA ALA A 251 0.53 5.55 -12.42
C ALA A 251 -0.30 4.25 -12.50
N GLY A 252 -1.12 3.94 -11.47
CA GLY A 252 -2.05 2.80 -11.49
C GLY A 252 -1.49 1.51 -10.89
N VAL A 253 -0.40 1.57 -10.11
CA VAL A 253 0.01 0.46 -9.26
C VAL A 253 -0.90 0.42 -8.04
N ASP A 254 -1.52 -0.71 -7.81
CA ASP A 254 -2.56 -0.85 -6.81
C ASP A 254 -2.07 -0.52 -5.40
N ARG A 255 -0.90 -1.03 -5.03
CA ARG A 255 -0.28 -0.83 -3.73
C ARG A 255 1.22 -0.74 -3.81
N VAL A 256 1.78 0.13 -2.98
CA VAL A 256 3.22 0.22 -2.77
C VAL A 256 3.52 0.04 -1.29
N HIS A 257 4.47 -0.82 -0.97
CA HIS A 257 4.87 -1.14 0.39
C HIS A 257 6.31 -0.71 0.64
N VAL A 258 6.55 0.02 1.72
CA VAL A 258 7.90 0.34 2.22
C VAL A 258 8.15 -0.53 3.44
N VAL A 259 9.17 -1.41 3.36
CA VAL A 259 9.43 -2.42 4.40
C VAL A 259 10.92 -2.56 4.72
N ASP A 260 11.23 -2.92 5.98
CA ASP A 260 12.59 -3.18 6.45
C ASP A 260 13.00 -4.61 6.15
N GLY A 261 13.81 -4.80 5.13
CA GLY A 261 14.32 -6.11 4.70
C GLY A 261 15.28 -6.80 5.68
N ARG A 262 15.63 -6.15 6.80
CA ARG A 262 16.44 -6.76 7.88
C ARG A 262 15.60 -7.57 8.88
N ARG A 263 14.28 -7.57 8.75
CA ARG A 263 13.38 -8.36 9.61
C ARG A 263 13.11 -9.70 8.95
N ASP A 264 13.16 -10.77 9.75
CA ASP A 264 12.80 -12.12 9.31
C ASP A 264 11.31 -12.21 8.97
N GLY A 265 10.96 -12.86 7.86
CA GLY A 265 9.60 -13.05 7.41
C GLY A 265 8.88 -11.77 6.98
N ILE A 266 9.58 -10.65 6.79
CA ILE A 266 8.97 -9.32 6.57
C ILE A 266 7.99 -9.29 5.40
N LEU A 267 8.30 -9.96 4.29
CA LEU A 267 7.42 -9.99 3.11
C LEU A 267 6.15 -10.81 3.40
N ILE A 268 6.29 -11.87 4.15
CA ILE A 268 5.16 -12.73 4.54
C ILE A 268 4.26 -11.98 5.52
N ASP A 269 4.85 -11.35 6.52
CA ASP A 269 4.11 -10.53 7.50
C ASP A 269 3.36 -9.39 6.80
N GLU A 270 4.03 -8.64 5.90
CA GLU A 270 3.42 -7.52 5.19
C GLU A 270 2.26 -7.94 4.29
N ILE A 271 2.33 -9.12 3.67
CA ILE A 271 1.31 -9.59 2.73
C ILE A 271 0.15 -10.27 3.45
N PHE A 272 0.42 -11.03 4.52
CA PHE A 272 -0.54 -11.96 5.12
C PHE A 272 -0.98 -11.60 6.53
N SER A 273 -0.36 -10.62 7.20
CA SER A 273 -0.87 -10.12 8.48
C SER A 273 -1.88 -9.00 8.26
N ALA A 274 -2.76 -8.82 9.23
CA ALA A 274 -3.80 -7.80 9.17
C ALA A 274 -3.25 -6.38 9.32
N ASP A 275 -2.21 -6.22 10.14
CA ASP A 275 -1.65 -4.90 10.50
C ASP A 275 -0.49 -4.48 9.60
N GLY A 276 0.00 -5.40 8.74
CA GLY A 276 1.22 -5.20 7.98
C GLY A 276 2.45 -5.03 8.89
N ALA A 277 3.62 -4.88 8.30
CA ALA A 277 4.87 -4.71 9.03
C ALA A 277 5.64 -3.46 8.59
N GLY A 278 5.19 -2.81 7.51
CA GLY A 278 5.73 -1.60 6.91
C GLY A 278 4.72 -0.47 6.80
N THR A 279 4.91 0.39 5.81
CA THR A 279 3.93 1.41 5.40
C THR A 279 3.39 1.07 4.02
N MET A 280 2.09 0.94 3.88
CA MET A 280 1.41 0.69 2.63
C MET A 280 0.85 1.99 2.05
N PHE A 281 1.17 2.27 0.79
CA PHE A 281 0.54 3.34 0.01
C PHE A 281 -0.52 2.73 -0.90
N TYR A 282 -1.66 3.40 -1.03
CA TYR A 282 -2.79 2.94 -1.84
C TYR A 282 -3.51 4.12 -2.52
N GLY A 283 -4.25 3.83 -3.59
CA GLY A 283 -5.15 4.78 -4.25
C GLY A 283 -6.61 4.52 -3.93
N ASP A 284 -7.50 5.46 -4.27
CA ASP A 284 -8.94 5.43 -3.98
C ASP A 284 -9.68 4.16 -4.48
N GLN A 285 -9.07 3.37 -5.36
CA GLN A 285 -9.71 2.20 -5.96
C GLN A 285 -9.78 0.98 -5.03
N TYR A 286 -9.16 1.03 -3.85
CA TYR A 286 -9.03 -0.13 -2.94
C TYR A 286 -9.91 -0.11 -1.72
N ILE A 287 -10.41 1.05 -1.37
CA ILE A 287 -11.30 1.22 -0.24
C ILE A 287 -12.66 1.58 -0.80
N HIS A 288 -13.51 0.59 -0.94
CA HIS A 288 -14.88 0.79 -1.37
C HIS A 288 -15.84 0.50 -0.23
N VAL A 289 -16.67 1.49 0.09
CA VAL A 289 -17.95 1.19 0.71
C VAL A 289 -18.92 0.89 -0.42
N VAL A 290 -19.31 -0.36 -0.54
CA VAL A 290 -20.24 -0.81 -1.57
C VAL A 290 -21.49 -1.40 -0.95
N ALA A 291 -22.60 -1.36 -1.70
CA ALA A 291 -23.79 -2.09 -1.32
C ALA A 291 -23.48 -3.60 -1.22
N ALA A 292 -23.95 -4.25 -0.17
CA ALA A 292 -23.72 -5.66 0.04
C ALA A 292 -24.43 -6.51 -1.02
N GLY A 293 -23.75 -7.52 -1.53
CA GLY A 293 -24.30 -8.56 -2.39
C GLY A 293 -24.39 -9.90 -1.67
N ALA A 294 -25.07 -10.89 -2.25
CA ALA A 294 -25.28 -12.21 -1.63
C ALA A 294 -23.97 -12.90 -1.21
N THR A 295 -22.88 -12.68 -1.94
CA THR A 295 -21.55 -13.21 -1.63
C THR A 295 -20.96 -12.65 -0.34
N HIS A 296 -21.42 -11.49 0.13
CA HIS A 296 -20.90 -10.84 1.35
C HIS A 296 -21.58 -11.33 2.64
N VAL A 297 -22.70 -12.08 2.56
CA VAL A 297 -23.44 -12.52 3.76
C VAL A 297 -22.55 -13.31 4.74
N PRO A 298 -21.74 -14.30 4.31
CA PRO A 298 -20.86 -15.02 5.22
C PRO A 298 -19.85 -14.12 5.93
N GLU A 299 -19.30 -13.12 5.23
CA GLU A 299 -18.30 -12.19 5.78
C GLU A 299 -18.93 -11.18 6.73
N ILE A 300 -20.14 -10.69 6.42
CA ILE A 300 -20.94 -9.86 7.34
C ILE A 300 -21.20 -10.64 8.63
N MET A 301 -21.66 -11.88 8.54
CA MET A 301 -21.91 -12.72 9.71
C MET A 301 -20.65 -12.97 10.53
N ARG A 302 -19.50 -13.18 9.87
CA ARG A 302 -18.19 -13.31 10.52
C ARG A 302 -17.82 -12.08 11.36
N LEU A 303 -18.18 -10.87 10.89
CA LEU A 303 -17.94 -9.62 11.62
C LEU A 303 -18.95 -9.40 12.75
N LEU A 304 -20.24 -9.73 12.52
CA LEU A 304 -21.31 -9.48 13.48
C LEU A 304 -21.27 -10.47 14.66
N GLN A 305 -20.97 -11.76 14.42
CA GLN A 305 -21.09 -12.81 15.42
C GLN A 305 -20.31 -12.55 16.71
N PRO A 306 -19.02 -12.14 16.68
CA PRO A 306 -18.27 -11.83 17.92
C PRO A 306 -18.90 -10.70 18.73
N GLN A 307 -19.53 -9.72 18.08
CA GLN A 307 -20.20 -8.59 18.75
C GLN A 307 -21.54 -9.02 19.35
N VAL A 308 -22.22 -9.95 18.72
CA VAL A 308 -23.44 -10.58 19.24
C VAL A 308 -23.12 -11.43 20.47
N ASP A 309 -22.07 -12.27 20.40
CA ASP A 309 -21.62 -13.12 21.51
C ASP A 309 -21.17 -12.29 22.73
N ALA A 310 -20.60 -11.12 22.47
CA ALA A 310 -20.25 -10.13 23.51
C ALA A 310 -21.48 -9.32 24.03
N GLY A 311 -22.70 -9.55 23.53
CA GLY A 311 -23.91 -8.83 23.93
C GLY A 311 -23.99 -7.37 23.43
N LEU A 312 -23.11 -6.96 22.54
CA LEU A 312 -23.03 -5.59 22.03
C LEU A 312 -24.02 -5.32 20.89
N LEU A 313 -24.30 -6.32 20.07
CA LEU A 313 -25.27 -6.24 18.98
C LEU A 313 -26.48 -7.15 19.21
N VAL A 314 -27.58 -6.78 18.59
CA VAL A 314 -28.77 -7.63 18.53
C VAL A 314 -28.46 -8.82 17.64
N PRO A 315 -28.76 -10.07 18.07
CA PRO A 315 -28.59 -11.26 17.24
C PRO A 315 -29.32 -11.12 15.90
N ARG A 316 -28.65 -11.58 14.83
CA ARG A 316 -29.23 -11.65 13.48
C ARG A 316 -28.78 -12.96 12.85
N THR A 317 -29.71 -13.60 12.16
CA THR A 317 -29.43 -14.78 11.36
C THR A 317 -28.91 -14.41 9.97
N ALA A 318 -28.22 -15.31 9.30
CA ALA A 318 -27.80 -15.11 7.92
C ALA A 318 -29.00 -14.88 6.97
N GLY A 319 -30.16 -15.50 7.26
CA GLY A 319 -31.40 -15.29 6.52
C GLY A 319 -31.90 -13.84 6.66
N GLU A 320 -31.98 -13.31 7.88
CA GLU A 320 -32.38 -11.92 8.11
C GLU A 320 -31.46 -10.89 7.47
N VAL A 321 -30.15 -11.17 7.42
CA VAL A 321 -29.18 -10.32 6.71
C VAL A 321 -29.42 -10.42 5.21
N ALA A 322 -29.65 -11.62 4.68
CA ALA A 322 -29.90 -11.83 3.25
C ALA A 322 -31.22 -11.15 2.80
N ASP A 323 -32.29 -11.23 3.60
CA ASP A 323 -33.58 -10.62 3.30
C ASP A 323 -33.51 -9.07 3.29
N ARG A 324 -32.57 -8.49 4.04
CA ARG A 324 -32.35 -7.04 4.15
C ARG A 324 -31.06 -6.58 3.48
N LEU A 325 -30.52 -7.35 2.56
CA LEU A 325 -29.20 -7.10 1.95
C LEU A 325 -29.07 -5.70 1.32
N GLY A 326 -30.18 -5.15 0.79
CA GLY A 326 -30.24 -3.79 0.25
C GLY A 326 -30.01 -2.66 1.26
N ASP A 327 -30.11 -2.96 2.57
CA ASP A 327 -29.79 -2.02 3.64
C ASP A 327 -28.30 -2.08 4.02
N TYR A 328 -27.61 -3.20 3.72
CA TYR A 328 -26.22 -3.41 4.15
C TYR A 328 -25.20 -2.82 3.19
N TYR A 329 -24.18 -2.26 3.76
CA TYR A 329 -22.99 -1.79 3.08
C TYR A 329 -21.74 -2.43 3.71
N VAL A 330 -20.77 -2.76 2.89
CA VAL A 330 -19.51 -3.35 3.31
C VAL A 330 -18.36 -2.45 2.94
N TYR A 331 -17.42 -2.32 3.86
CA TYR A 331 -16.13 -1.72 3.65
C TYR A 331 -15.18 -2.82 3.21
N GLN A 332 -14.80 -2.81 1.93
CA GLN A 332 -13.91 -3.79 1.33
C GLN A 332 -12.49 -3.24 1.20
N VAL A 333 -11.56 -4.12 1.48
CA VAL A 333 -10.14 -3.93 1.21
C VAL A 333 -9.66 -5.22 0.53
N ASP A 334 -9.16 -5.16 -0.69
CA ASP A 334 -8.78 -6.35 -1.50
C ASP A 334 -9.89 -7.40 -1.61
N ASP A 335 -11.09 -7.00 -1.95
CA ASP A 335 -12.27 -7.88 -2.03
C ASP A 335 -12.60 -8.63 -0.71
N THR A 336 -11.93 -8.26 0.41
CA THR A 336 -12.21 -8.80 1.74
C THR A 336 -12.99 -7.78 2.56
N VAL A 337 -14.10 -8.21 3.17
CA VAL A 337 -14.92 -7.34 4.01
C VAL A 337 -14.22 -7.11 5.36
N GLN A 338 -13.83 -5.86 5.60
CA GLN A 338 -13.18 -5.41 6.84
C GLN A 338 -14.09 -4.58 7.74
N GLY A 339 -15.26 -4.21 7.26
CA GLY A 339 -16.29 -3.55 8.04
C GLY A 339 -17.67 -3.68 7.38
N CYS A 340 -18.70 -3.57 8.14
CA CYS A 340 -20.07 -3.54 7.63
C CYS A 340 -20.93 -2.59 8.46
N ALA A 341 -22.00 -2.09 7.85
CA ALA A 341 -23.07 -1.37 8.52
C ALA A 341 -24.36 -1.48 7.71
N ALA A 342 -25.49 -1.30 8.35
CA ALA A 342 -26.78 -1.21 7.67
C ALA A 342 -27.37 0.19 7.82
N LEU A 343 -28.01 0.69 6.75
CA LEU A 343 -28.76 1.92 6.70
C LEU A 343 -30.23 1.61 6.43
N ARG A 344 -31.06 1.68 7.46
CA ARG A 344 -32.47 1.41 7.38
C ARG A 344 -33.28 2.71 7.33
N LEU A 345 -34.14 2.88 6.33
CA LEU A 345 -35.14 3.94 6.36
C LEU A 345 -36.26 3.54 7.34
N LEU A 346 -36.60 4.41 8.28
CA LEU A 346 -37.64 4.19 9.27
C LEU A 346 -38.98 4.77 8.76
N ASP A 347 -39.14 6.07 8.85
CA ASP A 347 -40.33 6.81 8.38
C ASP A 347 -39.86 8.06 7.63
N GLY A 348 -40.43 8.28 6.45
CA GLY A 348 -40.39 9.48 5.62
C GLY A 348 -39.05 10.22 5.52
N ASP A 349 -38.55 10.73 6.61
CA ASP A 349 -37.33 11.56 6.63
C ASP A 349 -36.23 11.09 7.60
N THR A 350 -36.43 9.94 8.27
CA THR A 350 -35.49 9.42 9.28
C THR A 350 -34.92 8.08 8.86
N ALA A 351 -33.59 7.96 8.91
CA ALA A 351 -32.86 6.70 8.72
C ALA A 351 -32.15 6.26 10.01
N GLU A 352 -31.86 4.97 10.15
CA GLU A 352 -31.10 4.41 11.27
C GLU A 352 -29.84 3.71 10.76
N ILE A 353 -28.70 4.00 11.39
CA ILE A 353 -27.47 3.22 11.22
C ILE A 353 -27.50 2.07 12.21
N GLU A 354 -27.52 0.85 11.68
CA GLU A 354 -27.49 -0.40 12.45
C GLU A 354 -26.24 -1.23 12.12
N SER A 355 -25.89 -2.17 12.99
CA SER A 355 -24.87 -3.22 12.71
C SER A 355 -23.51 -2.67 12.24
N LEU A 356 -23.10 -1.51 12.74
CA LEU A 356 -21.79 -0.94 12.43
C LEU A 356 -20.70 -1.73 13.14
N VAL A 357 -19.91 -2.47 12.40
CA VAL A 357 -18.80 -3.26 12.90
C VAL A 357 -17.58 -3.09 11.98
N VAL A 358 -16.41 -2.96 12.60
CA VAL A 358 -15.11 -2.96 11.93
C VAL A 358 -14.27 -4.09 12.51
N SER A 359 -13.57 -4.86 11.66
CA SER A 359 -12.65 -5.90 12.09
C SER A 359 -11.57 -5.31 13.02
N GLU A 360 -11.08 -6.11 13.96
CA GLU A 360 -10.09 -5.63 14.96
C GLU A 360 -8.87 -4.99 14.32
N SER A 361 -8.38 -5.59 13.25
CA SER A 361 -7.22 -5.11 12.49
C SER A 361 -7.42 -3.77 11.78
N TYR A 362 -8.67 -3.32 11.62
CA TYR A 362 -9.00 -2.03 10.96
C TYR A 362 -9.63 -1.01 11.92
N ARG A 363 -9.68 -1.33 13.24
CA ARG A 363 -10.09 -0.37 14.27
C ARG A 363 -9.00 0.68 14.47
N GLY A 364 -9.40 1.90 14.78
CA GLY A 364 -8.48 3.04 14.98
C GLY A 364 -7.95 3.66 13.67
N GLY A 365 -8.13 3.01 12.51
CA GLY A 365 -7.69 3.48 11.19
C GLY A 365 -8.71 4.37 10.44
N GLY A 366 -9.73 4.91 11.12
CA GLY A 366 -10.74 5.75 10.48
C GLY A 366 -11.79 4.99 9.65
N THR A 367 -11.77 3.66 9.61
CA THR A 367 -12.72 2.83 8.83
C THR A 367 -14.16 3.05 9.25
N GLY A 368 -14.44 3.10 10.57
CA GLY A 368 -15.77 3.39 11.10
C GLY A 368 -16.27 4.77 10.66
N ALA A 369 -15.43 5.79 10.75
CA ALA A 369 -15.76 7.15 10.33
C ALA A 369 -16.07 7.22 8.82
N ARG A 370 -15.33 6.52 7.98
CA ARG A 370 -15.60 6.43 6.53
C ARG A 370 -16.94 5.74 6.24
N LEU A 371 -17.27 4.64 6.94
CA LEU A 371 -18.57 3.98 6.82
C LEU A 371 -19.69 4.93 7.23
N VAL A 372 -19.60 5.60 8.37
CA VAL A 372 -20.61 6.57 8.83
C VAL A 372 -20.76 7.72 7.83
N SER A 373 -19.66 8.33 7.39
CA SER A 373 -19.70 9.42 6.39
C SER A 373 -20.37 9.00 5.09
N PHE A 374 -20.06 7.80 4.60
CA PHE A 374 -20.72 7.23 3.42
C PHE A 374 -22.23 7.05 3.65
N LEU A 375 -22.62 6.47 4.79
CA LEU A 375 -24.02 6.21 5.12
C LEU A 375 -24.83 7.50 5.30
N LEU A 376 -24.24 8.57 5.85
CA LEU A 376 -24.87 9.89 5.92
C LEU A 376 -25.13 10.45 4.51
N GLY A 377 -24.17 10.29 3.59
CA GLY A 377 -24.36 10.66 2.18
C GLY A 377 -25.43 9.83 1.49
N GLU A 378 -25.49 8.52 1.78
CA GLU A 378 -26.51 7.62 1.24
C GLU A 378 -27.89 7.93 1.80
N ALA A 379 -28.01 8.23 3.10
CA ALA A 379 -29.25 8.65 3.74
C ALA A 379 -29.83 9.90 3.07
N ARG A 380 -28.97 10.93 2.79
CA ARG A 380 -29.37 12.12 2.03
C ARG A 380 -29.88 11.76 0.64
N ARG A 381 -29.19 10.88 -0.08
CA ARG A 381 -29.62 10.44 -1.43
C ARG A 381 -30.97 9.70 -1.41
N ARG A 382 -31.27 8.98 -0.32
CA ARG A 382 -32.54 8.29 -0.10
C ARG A 382 -33.64 9.21 0.43
N GLY A 383 -33.38 10.51 0.63
CA GLY A 383 -34.34 11.51 1.05
C GLY A 383 -34.49 11.67 2.55
N ALA A 384 -33.66 11.02 3.37
CA ALA A 384 -33.66 11.24 4.80
C ALA A 384 -33.12 12.63 5.15
N ARG A 385 -33.71 13.25 6.18
CA ARG A 385 -33.27 14.52 6.77
C ARG A 385 -32.51 14.31 8.08
N ARG A 386 -32.71 13.16 8.70
CA ARG A 386 -32.13 12.81 9.99
C ARG A 386 -31.63 11.37 9.97
N VAL A 387 -30.56 11.15 10.70
CA VAL A 387 -30.02 9.81 10.93
C VAL A 387 -29.87 9.57 12.42
N VAL A 388 -30.41 8.43 12.88
CA VAL A 388 -30.30 8.00 14.26
C VAL A 388 -29.35 6.80 14.36
N ALA A 389 -28.69 6.66 15.51
CA ALA A 389 -27.92 5.49 15.87
C ALA A 389 -28.21 5.11 17.32
N LEU A 390 -28.41 3.82 17.57
CA LEU A 390 -28.62 3.27 18.91
C LEU A 390 -27.40 2.45 19.31
N THR A 391 -26.72 2.84 20.39
CA THR A 391 -25.51 2.17 20.84
C THR A 391 -25.46 2.03 22.35
N THR A 392 -24.82 0.95 22.81
CA THR A 392 -24.56 0.71 24.24
C THR A 392 -23.16 1.18 24.66
N GLN A 393 -22.19 1.24 23.73
CA GLN A 393 -20.78 1.51 24.07
C GLN A 393 -20.09 2.52 23.15
N SER A 394 -20.61 2.77 21.93
CA SER A 394 -19.90 3.57 20.92
C SER A 394 -20.45 5.00 20.79
N ALA A 395 -21.03 5.56 21.86
CA ALA A 395 -21.63 6.90 21.79
C ALA A 395 -20.58 7.97 21.48
N ASP A 396 -19.43 7.92 22.14
CA ASP A 396 -18.35 8.89 21.95
C ASP A 396 -17.85 8.88 20.49
N PHE A 397 -17.71 7.69 19.90
CA PHE A 397 -17.37 7.55 18.47
C PHE A 397 -18.37 8.27 17.57
N PHE A 398 -19.69 8.09 17.79
CA PHE A 398 -20.70 8.76 16.98
C PHE A 398 -20.72 10.27 17.23
N MET A 399 -20.49 10.73 18.47
CA MET A 399 -20.35 12.16 18.77
C MET A 399 -19.16 12.80 18.05
N GLU A 400 -18.04 12.09 17.93
CA GLU A 400 -16.89 12.52 17.09
C GLU A 400 -17.27 12.63 15.60
N GLN A 401 -18.29 11.89 15.15
CA GLN A 401 -18.81 11.97 13.77
C GLN A 401 -19.93 13.03 13.62
N GLY A 402 -20.15 13.88 14.64
CA GLY A 402 -21.12 14.96 14.59
C GLY A 402 -22.53 14.61 15.03
N PHE A 403 -22.74 13.43 15.64
CA PHE A 403 -24.03 13.08 16.24
C PHE A 403 -24.17 13.74 17.61
N VAL A 404 -25.41 14.03 17.99
CA VAL A 404 -25.78 14.58 19.31
C VAL A 404 -26.66 13.57 20.05
N GLU A 405 -26.36 13.37 21.34
CA GLU A 405 -27.22 12.50 22.17
C GLU A 405 -28.60 13.11 22.40
N THR A 406 -29.61 12.26 22.30
CA THR A 406 -31.04 12.66 22.41
C THR A 406 -31.84 11.62 23.16
N THR A 407 -33.14 11.90 23.34
CA THR A 407 -34.05 10.98 24.02
C THR A 407 -34.74 10.02 23.01
N PRO A 408 -35.19 8.83 23.49
CA PRO A 408 -35.89 7.86 22.63
C PRO A 408 -37.15 8.37 21.98
N ASP A 409 -37.75 9.47 22.45
CA ASP A 409 -38.98 10.04 21.94
C ASP A 409 -38.86 10.56 20.49
N ILE A 410 -37.63 10.78 20.01
CA ILE A 410 -37.37 11.18 18.63
C ILE A 410 -37.53 10.03 17.63
N LEU A 411 -37.57 8.78 18.12
CA LEU A 411 -37.71 7.63 17.25
C LEU A 411 -39.09 7.58 16.64
N PRO A 412 -39.26 7.30 15.34
CA PRO A 412 -40.54 7.15 14.71
C PRO A 412 -41.41 6.06 15.37
N GLY A 413 -42.72 6.22 15.39
CA GLY A 413 -43.66 5.36 16.10
C GLY A 413 -43.63 3.87 15.75
N GLY A 414 -43.01 3.50 14.64
CA GLY A 414 -42.80 2.10 14.25
C GLY A 414 -41.47 1.49 14.75
N ARG A 415 -40.59 2.27 15.41
CA ARG A 415 -39.32 1.81 15.92
C ARG A 415 -39.36 1.54 17.42
N ALA A 416 -39.46 0.27 17.80
CA ALA A 416 -39.42 -0.13 19.21
C ALA A 416 -38.10 0.20 19.86
N TYR A 417 -38.12 0.79 21.05
CA TYR A 417 -36.95 1.04 21.89
C TYR A 417 -36.95 0.05 23.06
N ASP A 418 -35.90 -0.80 23.12
CA ASP A 418 -35.73 -1.73 24.22
C ASP A 418 -35.02 -1.04 25.40
N ARG A 419 -35.78 -0.72 26.43
CA ARG A 419 -35.26 -0.08 27.66
C ARG A 419 -34.28 -0.98 28.43
N ALA A 420 -34.42 -2.31 28.32
CA ALA A 420 -33.55 -3.26 29.03
C ALA A 420 -32.11 -3.22 28.55
N ARG A 421 -31.90 -2.87 27.29
CA ARG A 421 -30.56 -2.73 26.70
C ARG A 421 -29.86 -1.43 27.10
N ASN A 422 -30.58 -0.44 27.63
CA ASN A 422 -30.07 0.87 28.04
C ASN A 422 -29.22 1.54 26.91
N SER A 423 -29.66 1.43 25.66
CA SER A 423 -28.96 2.03 24.52
C SER A 423 -29.10 3.56 24.55
N ARG A 424 -28.00 4.27 24.31
CA ARG A 424 -28.04 5.73 24.07
C ARG A 424 -28.55 5.97 22.65
N VAL A 425 -29.36 6.98 22.49
CA VAL A 425 -29.91 7.39 21.18
C VAL A 425 -29.14 8.63 20.72
N LEU A 426 -28.58 8.55 19.53
CA LEU A 426 -27.77 9.59 18.92
C LEU A 426 -28.40 10.03 17.62
N LEU A 427 -28.39 11.33 17.33
CA LEU A 427 -29.05 11.97 16.19
C LEU A 427 -28.02 12.80 15.41
N SER A 428 -28.07 12.74 14.09
CA SER A 428 -27.42 13.67 13.17
C SER A 428 -28.46 14.24 12.21
N ASP A 429 -28.57 15.55 12.13
CA ASP A 429 -29.29 16.25 11.07
C ASP A 429 -28.42 16.27 9.81
N LEU A 430 -29.03 16.04 8.62
CA LEU A 430 -28.34 15.87 7.35
C LEU A 430 -28.26 17.16 6.53
#